data_280fc63d0a0dd22d960ef71ca046643e
#
_entry.id   280fc63d0a0dd22d960ef71ca046643e
#
_cell.length_a   1.000
_cell.length_b   1.000
_cell.length_c   1.000
_cell.angle_alpha   90.00
_cell.angle_beta   90.00
_cell.angle_gamma   90.00
#
_symmetry.space_group_name_H-M   'P 1'
#
loop_
_entity.id
_entity.type
_entity.pdbx_description
1 polymer ?
#
loop_
_entity_poly.entity_id
_entity_poly.type
_entity_poly.pdbx_seq_one_letter_code
_entity_poly.pdbx_strand_id
1 'polypeptide(L)'
;MEGDVAVTTYSEGLNGLPEECKQNEDLTNGHSNRKPVSSGLKEHINGNSRLKSVPISALKQNGLLQSLASGGDQKKTEEVNSEVERAQEEWDALESIQPVLPEELTPSPLISFNEALQHFQTTDLGDLLKNIQPTIRRTGLAAITHFLFGPPRLHRELIEERDLVFAIAQCSLDNGQPVHMRVLQTIYKKLTNSRADCPRFGPHWENVGFQGADPATDLRGTGFLGLMHTLYLVMNPETLPLARDIYKLSQHPVQNFPFSVMSINVTRVALHALREEVLSKECNRRQQVVGVLNDYYVATFLHLFQLWKSQQKTISDSGHVLKEVEMFAKKNPKQLLRRLEGFLKERRAGIGHRASPDTMSHSNTSPGDRGSRAGGQGPKEGKEMNFTGVCELPPEMEGEARLI
;
A
#
# COMPACT_ATOMS: atom_id res chain seq x y z
N MET A 1 57.96 -10.86 -45.46
CA MET A 1 58.50 -10.49 -44.18
C MET A 1 57.31 -10.51 -43.23
N GLU A 2 56.80 -11.65 -42.76
CA GLU A 2 57.32 -12.61 -41.74
C GLU A 2 57.70 -11.93 -40.44
N GLY A 3 57.03 -12.38 -39.40
CA GLY A 3 57.29 -12.16 -38.00
C GLY A 3 56.00 -12.34 -37.21
N ASP A 4 55.49 -13.52 -36.98
CA ASP A 4 55.59 -14.55 -35.93
C ASP A 4 55.31 -14.02 -34.51
N VAL A 5 54.19 -14.51 -33.97
CA VAL A 5 53.95 -15.43 -32.83
C VAL A 5 54.39 -14.98 -31.44
N ALA A 6 53.43 -14.96 -30.51
CA ALA A 6 53.57 -15.61 -29.21
C ALA A 6 52.22 -15.86 -28.54
N VAL A 7 51.80 -17.10 -28.57
CA VAL A 7 50.83 -17.75 -27.68
C VAL A 7 51.55 -18.01 -26.34
N THR A 8 50.96 -17.65 -25.22
CA THR A 8 51.39 -18.20 -23.94
C THR A 8 50.16 -18.67 -23.17
N THR A 9 49.98 -19.97 -23.18
CA THR A 9 49.17 -20.77 -22.25
C THR A 9 49.90 -20.88 -20.91
N TYR A 10 49.20 -20.70 -19.81
CA TYR A 10 49.55 -21.34 -18.55
C TYR A 10 48.33 -21.96 -17.90
N SER A 11 48.47 -23.26 -17.70
CA SER A 11 47.62 -24.17 -16.98
C SER A 11 48.06 -24.28 -15.50
N GLU A 12 47.04 -24.62 -14.67
CA GLU A 12 47.12 -25.43 -13.46
C GLU A 12 47.71 -24.86 -12.17
N GLY A 13 46.94 -25.01 -11.11
CA GLY A 13 47.35 -24.99 -9.72
C GLY A 13 46.20 -25.22 -8.77
N LEU A 14 45.84 -26.45 -8.56
CA LEU A 14 44.98 -26.97 -7.49
C LEU A 14 45.61 -26.77 -6.11
N ASN A 15 44.75 -26.72 -5.09
CA ASN A 15 44.87 -27.15 -3.69
C ASN A 15 44.70 -26.07 -2.62
N GLY A 16 43.80 -26.40 -1.69
CA GLY A 16 43.86 -26.03 -0.30
C GLY A 16 42.53 -25.73 0.40
N LEU A 17 41.71 -26.76 0.63
CA LEU A 17 40.77 -26.78 1.74
C LEU A 17 41.48 -27.15 3.05
N PRO A 18 41.02 -26.74 4.21
CA PRO A 18 40.85 -27.69 5.31
C PRO A 18 39.42 -27.82 5.78
N GLU A 19 39.01 -29.08 5.84
CA GLU A 19 37.94 -29.60 6.67
C GLU A 19 38.34 -29.50 8.16
N GLU A 20 37.35 -29.51 8.96
CA GLU A 20 37.11 -30.12 10.28
C GLU A 20 36.42 -29.19 11.25
N CYS A 21 35.17 -29.51 11.61
CA CYS A 21 34.90 -30.17 12.88
C CYS A 21 33.51 -30.79 12.83
N LYS A 22 33.52 -32.13 12.81
CA LYS A 22 32.38 -33.01 13.12
C LYS A 22 32.39 -33.29 14.62
N GLN A 23 31.15 -33.55 15.11
CA GLN A 23 30.78 -34.42 16.22
C GLN A 23 30.80 -33.84 17.63
N ASN A 24 29.65 -33.84 18.26
CA ASN A 24 29.34 -34.81 19.32
C ASN A 24 27.84 -34.89 19.55
N GLU A 25 27.34 -36.09 19.31
CA GLU A 25 26.11 -36.64 19.86
C GLU A 25 26.34 -37.10 21.32
N ASP A 26 25.24 -37.11 22.03
CA ASP A 26 24.81 -38.15 22.97
C ASP A 26 24.59 -37.77 24.43
N LEU A 27 23.40 -38.28 24.87
CA LEU A 27 22.96 -38.78 26.17
C LEU A 27 22.67 -37.76 27.29
N THR A 28 21.51 -37.72 27.92
CA THR A 28 20.75 -38.79 28.57
C THR A 28 19.38 -38.32 29.06
N ASN A 29 18.44 -39.23 29.01
CA ASN A 29 17.19 -39.43 29.72
C ASN A 29 17.03 -38.80 31.11
N GLY A 30 15.82 -38.29 31.37
CA GLY A 30 15.31 -37.99 32.69
C GLY A 30 13.79 -37.88 32.70
N HIS A 31 13.11 -39.00 32.83
CA HIS A 31 11.68 -39.12 33.12
C HIS A 31 11.30 -38.40 34.41
N SER A 32 10.24 -37.62 34.39
CA SER A 32 9.35 -37.53 35.55
C SER A 32 7.92 -37.21 35.12
N ASN A 33 7.09 -38.21 35.25
CA ASN A 33 5.64 -38.21 35.21
C ASN A 33 5.05 -37.29 36.29
N ARG A 34 4.09 -36.42 35.91
CA ARG A 34 2.88 -36.15 36.69
C ARG A 34 1.74 -35.78 35.79
N LYS A 35 0.74 -36.62 35.78
CA LYS A 35 -0.57 -36.46 35.15
C LYS A 35 -1.54 -35.72 36.09
N PRO A 36 -2.76 -35.45 35.64
CA PRO A 36 -3.43 -34.17 35.78
C PRO A 36 -4.58 -34.22 36.75
N VAL A 37 -5.01 -33.08 37.23
CA VAL A 37 -6.32 -32.94 37.89
C VAL A 37 -7.20 -32.09 37.02
N SER A 38 -8.25 -32.71 36.52
CA SER A 38 -9.38 -32.12 35.85
C SER A 38 -10.29 -31.43 36.86
N SER A 39 -10.70 -30.22 36.58
CA SER A 39 -12.04 -29.75 36.94
C SER A 39 -12.52 -28.76 35.93
N GLY A 40 -13.59 -29.12 35.27
CA GLY A 40 -14.21 -28.31 34.24
C GLY A 40 -14.98 -27.14 34.81
N LEU A 41 -15.05 -26.10 34.00
CA LEU A 41 -16.19 -25.19 33.95
C LEU A 41 -16.24 -24.64 32.54
N LYS A 42 -17.23 -25.11 31.81
CA LYS A 42 -17.68 -24.50 30.57
C LYS A 42 -18.49 -23.26 30.96
N GLU A 43 -18.04 -22.09 30.53
CA GLU A 43 -18.93 -20.97 30.42
C GLU A 43 -18.84 -20.40 28.99
N HIS A 44 -19.97 -20.52 28.32
CA HIS A 44 -20.36 -19.76 27.14
C HIS A 44 -20.34 -18.27 27.47
N ILE A 45 -19.51 -17.49 26.82
CA ILE A 45 -19.72 -16.04 26.75
C ILE A 45 -19.89 -15.67 25.29
N ASN A 46 -21.16 -15.64 24.92
CA ASN A 46 -21.64 -14.88 23.77
C ASN A 46 -22.09 -13.52 24.31
N GLY A 47 -21.68 -12.44 23.69
CA GLY A 47 -22.26 -11.15 24.08
C GLY A 47 -21.34 -9.95 23.89
N ASN A 48 -21.47 -9.37 22.76
CA ASN A 48 -21.14 -7.98 22.45
C ASN A 48 -21.72 -7.06 23.54
N SER A 49 -20.92 -6.64 24.50
CA SER A 49 -21.31 -5.58 25.43
C SER A 49 -20.34 -4.41 25.35
N ARG A 50 -20.82 -3.40 24.66
CA ARG A 50 -20.35 -2.02 24.76
C ARG A 50 -20.23 -1.67 26.25
N LEU A 51 -19.02 -1.59 26.76
CA LEU A 51 -18.74 -1.01 28.08
C LEU A 51 -19.19 0.46 28.04
N LYS A 52 -20.37 0.73 28.56
CA LYS A 52 -20.79 2.08 28.91
C LYS A 52 -19.99 2.46 30.15
N SER A 53 -19.11 3.43 30.03
CA SER A 53 -18.49 4.09 31.18
C SER A 53 -19.59 4.66 32.05
N VAL A 54 -19.72 4.11 33.27
CA VAL A 54 -20.62 4.66 34.29
C VAL A 54 -19.89 5.83 34.92
N PRO A 55 -20.43 7.05 34.91
CA PRO A 55 -19.76 8.19 35.55
C PRO A 55 -19.62 7.92 37.06
N ILE A 56 -18.45 8.24 37.60
CA ILE A 56 -18.07 8.03 39.00
C ILE A 56 -19.05 8.71 39.97
N SER A 57 -19.76 9.76 39.54
CA SER A 57 -20.84 10.38 40.27
C SER A 57 -22.03 9.45 40.58
N ALA A 58 -22.26 8.40 39.81
CA ALA A 58 -23.30 7.42 40.04
C ALA A 58 -22.95 6.43 41.18
N LEU A 59 -21.66 6.22 41.45
CA LEU A 59 -21.17 5.39 42.58
C LEU A 59 -21.30 6.10 43.92
N LYS A 60 -21.29 7.43 43.98
CA LYS A 60 -21.49 8.23 45.20
C LYS A 60 -22.94 8.16 45.72
N GLN A 61 -23.94 7.81 44.88
CA GLN A 61 -25.33 7.77 45.29
C GLN A 61 -25.82 6.40 45.79
N ASN A 62 -25.01 5.35 45.69
CA ASN A 62 -25.45 3.98 46.03
C ASN A 62 -25.12 3.52 47.45
N GLY A 63 -24.96 4.41 48.45
CA GLY A 63 -24.99 4.06 49.88
C GLY A 63 -24.01 2.96 50.36
N LEU A 64 -23.06 2.51 49.55
CA LEU A 64 -22.12 1.43 49.89
C LEU A 64 -21.07 1.86 50.94
N LEU A 65 -20.89 3.17 51.15
CA LEU A 65 -19.97 3.71 52.16
C LEU A 65 -20.61 3.94 53.56
N GLN A 66 -21.94 3.82 53.67
CA GLN A 66 -22.63 3.96 54.94
C GLN A 66 -22.73 2.68 55.78
N SER A 67 -22.47 1.52 55.20
CA SER A 67 -22.56 0.24 55.94
C SER A 67 -21.28 -0.15 56.73
N LEU A 68 -20.20 0.58 56.56
CA LEU A 68 -18.93 0.35 57.29
C LEU A 68 -18.77 1.17 58.58
N ALA A 69 -19.70 2.10 58.84
CA ALA A 69 -19.59 3.04 59.96
C ALA A 69 -20.36 2.65 61.26
N SER A 70 -20.91 1.44 61.35
CA SER A 70 -21.65 1.02 62.56
C SER A 70 -21.03 -0.23 63.20
N GLY A 71 -19.96 -0.02 63.93
CA GLY A 71 -19.40 -1.06 64.80
C GLY A 71 -18.04 -0.71 65.39
N GLY A 72 -18.04 -0.09 66.57
CA GLY A 72 -17.05 -0.27 67.62
C GLY A 72 -15.66 0.33 67.46
N ASP A 73 -15.35 1.24 68.37
CA ASP A 73 -14.07 1.84 68.76
C ASP A 73 -13.72 3.19 68.15
N GLN A 74 -13.89 4.24 69.00
CA GLN A 74 -13.62 5.63 68.67
C GLN A 74 -12.17 5.92 68.24
N LYS A 75 -11.20 5.11 68.61
CA LYS A 75 -9.79 5.27 68.15
C LYS A 75 -9.52 4.76 66.75
N LYS A 76 -10.31 3.79 66.30
CA LYS A 76 -10.20 3.24 64.94
C LYS A 76 -10.90 4.09 63.88
N THR A 77 -11.87 4.89 64.34
CA THR A 77 -12.66 5.79 63.46
C THR A 77 -11.88 7.02 63.02
N GLU A 78 -10.95 7.54 63.82
CA GLU A 78 -10.11 8.67 63.42
C GLU A 78 -9.04 8.29 62.40
N GLU A 79 -8.41 7.09 62.53
CA GLU A 79 -7.44 6.58 61.54
C GLU A 79 -8.14 6.26 60.21
N VAL A 80 -9.31 5.63 60.27
CA VAL A 80 -10.07 5.30 59.02
C VAL A 80 -10.56 6.57 58.34
N ASN A 81 -10.97 7.62 59.06
CA ASN A 81 -11.33 8.89 58.46
C ASN A 81 -10.14 9.58 57.81
N SER A 82 -8.95 9.53 58.40
CA SER A 82 -7.77 10.16 57.79
C SER A 82 -7.27 9.43 56.55
N GLU A 83 -7.43 8.12 56.47
CA GLU A 83 -7.14 7.35 55.25
C GLU A 83 -8.17 7.62 54.16
N VAL A 84 -9.45 7.77 54.50
CA VAL A 84 -10.51 8.08 53.54
C VAL A 84 -10.34 9.52 53.02
N GLU A 85 -9.97 10.47 53.86
CA GLU A 85 -9.67 11.85 53.47
C GLU A 85 -8.45 11.90 52.53
N ARG A 86 -7.38 11.17 52.86
CA ARG A 86 -6.21 11.08 51.98
C ARG A 86 -6.54 10.45 50.65
N ALA A 87 -7.30 9.35 50.64
CA ALA A 87 -7.78 8.71 49.41
C ALA A 87 -8.65 9.67 48.62
N GLN A 88 -9.49 10.47 49.28
CA GLN A 88 -10.31 11.48 48.62
C GLN A 88 -9.46 12.57 47.96
N GLU A 89 -8.43 13.09 48.70
CA GLU A 89 -7.50 14.08 48.15
C GLU A 89 -6.69 13.53 46.98
N GLU A 90 -6.27 12.25 47.03
CA GLU A 90 -5.60 11.59 45.92
C GLU A 90 -6.53 11.44 44.68
N TRP A 91 -7.81 11.13 44.91
CA TRP A 91 -8.80 11.06 43.82
C TRP A 91 -9.11 12.43 43.22
N ASP A 92 -9.24 13.48 44.07
CA ASP A 92 -9.50 14.84 43.60
C ASP A 92 -8.26 15.40 42.88
N ALA A 93 -7.04 15.01 43.31
CA ALA A 93 -5.81 15.30 42.55
C ALA A 93 -5.75 14.60 41.19
N LEU A 94 -6.17 13.35 41.13
CA LEU A 94 -6.28 12.61 39.87
C LEU A 94 -7.37 13.18 38.94
N GLU A 95 -8.49 13.67 39.50
CA GLU A 95 -9.59 14.27 38.70
C GLU A 95 -9.18 15.69 38.19
N SER A 96 -8.25 16.34 38.86
CA SER A 96 -7.66 17.63 38.43
C SER A 96 -6.58 17.48 37.34
N ILE A 97 -6.05 16.29 37.17
CA ILE A 97 -5.16 15.96 36.00
C ILE A 97 -6.04 15.94 34.79
N GLN A 98 -6.18 17.08 34.11
CA GLN A 98 -6.66 17.07 32.74
C GLN A 98 -5.74 16.14 31.96
N PRO A 99 -6.28 15.07 31.26
CA PRO A 99 -5.45 14.30 30.41
C PRO A 99 -4.87 15.28 29.38
N VAL A 100 -3.58 15.58 29.50
CA VAL A 100 -2.82 16.18 28.41
C VAL A 100 -2.93 15.11 27.32
N LEU A 101 -3.90 15.31 26.41
CA LEU A 101 -3.96 14.52 25.20
C LEU A 101 -2.58 14.70 24.58
N PRO A 102 -1.77 13.64 24.45
CA PRO A 102 -0.49 13.76 23.79
C PRO A 102 -0.76 14.40 22.43
N GLU A 103 0.04 15.36 22.00
CA GLU A 103 0.00 15.91 20.64
C GLU A 103 0.04 14.81 19.57
N GLU A 104 0.49 13.61 19.94
CA GLU A 104 0.49 12.38 19.16
C GLU A 104 -0.91 11.82 18.80
N LEU A 105 -2.00 12.28 19.42
CA LEU A 105 -3.37 11.81 19.14
C LEU A 105 -4.09 12.61 18.05
N THR A 106 -3.50 13.69 17.55
CA THR A 106 -4.07 14.37 16.38
C THR A 106 -3.69 13.61 15.11
N PRO A 107 -4.70 13.15 14.31
CA PRO A 107 -4.41 12.44 13.09
C PRO A 107 -3.51 13.26 12.16
N SER A 108 -2.48 12.65 11.61
CA SER A 108 -1.58 13.31 10.65
C SER A 108 -2.37 13.98 9.53
N PRO A 109 -2.09 15.25 9.21
CA PRO A 109 -2.79 15.93 8.13
C PRO A 109 -2.51 15.24 6.80
N LEU A 110 -3.52 15.20 5.93
CA LEU A 110 -3.36 14.67 4.57
C LEU A 110 -2.31 15.48 3.82
N ILE A 111 -1.54 14.81 2.97
CA ILE A 111 -0.56 15.45 2.09
C ILE A 111 -1.06 15.42 0.64
N SER A 112 -0.92 16.53 -0.07
CA SER A 112 -1.20 16.58 -1.50
C SER A 112 -0.04 16.00 -2.32
N PHE A 113 -0.33 15.59 -3.56
CA PHE A 113 0.71 15.15 -4.49
C PHE A 113 1.77 16.25 -4.73
N ASN A 114 1.34 17.50 -4.90
CA ASN A 114 2.25 18.62 -5.17
C ASN A 114 3.15 18.92 -3.95
N GLU A 115 2.63 18.84 -2.74
CA GLU A 115 3.42 19.01 -1.52
C GLU A 115 4.47 17.90 -1.39
N ALA A 116 4.10 16.65 -1.65
CA ALA A 116 5.03 15.53 -1.65
C ALA A 116 6.08 15.64 -2.79
N LEU A 117 5.67 16.09 -3.97
CA LEU A 117 6.60 16.33 -5.08
C LEU A 117 7.59 17.46 -4.77
N GLN A 118 7.13 18.55 -4.15
CA GLN A 118 7.98 19.65 -3.74
C GLN A 118 9.06 19.20 -2.75
N HIS A 119 8.76 18.27 -1.84
CA HIS A 119 9.75 17.67 -0.96
C HIS A 119 10.90 17.06 -1.76
N PHE A 120 10.62 16.24 -2.79
CA PHE A 120 11.66 15.64 -3.62
C PHE A 120 12.41 16.66 -4.50
N GLN A 121 11.76 17.74 -4.91
CA GLN A 121 12.40 18.82 -5.67
C GLN A 121 13.38 19.63 -4.81
N THR A 122 13.20 19.65 -3.50
CA THR A 122 14.03 20.39 -2.55
C THR A 122 15.02 19.51 -1.77
N THR A 123 14.87 18.19 -1.85
CA THR A 123 15.79 17.22 -1.24
C THR A 123 17.02 17.04 -2.12
N ASP A 124 18.20 16.93 -1.53
CA ASP A 124 19.42 16.58 -2.27
C ASP A 124 19.35 15.11 -2.74
N LEU A 125 19.14 14.92 -4.02
CA LEU A 125 19.11 13.62 -4.70
C LEU A 125 20.37 13.42 -5.56
N GLY A 126 21.43 14.22 -5.36
CA GLY A 126 22.62 14.24 -6.21
C GLY A 126 23.29 12.88 -6.39
N ASP A 127 23.35 12.06 -5.35
CA ASP A 127 23.93 10.72 -5.42
C ASP A 127 23.06 9.73 -6.22
N LEU A 128 21.76 9.84 -6.12
CA LEU A 128 20.84 9.04 -6.93
C LEU A 128 20.90 9.46 -8.40
N LEU A 129 20.92 10.76 -8.66
CA LEU A 129 21.01 11.31 -10.03
C LEU A 129 22.24 10.86 -10.80
N LYS A 130 23.39 10.65 -10.13
CA LYS A 130 24.63 10.16 -10.76
C LYS A 130 24.51 8.74 -11.31
N ASN A 131 23.63 7.93 -10.74
CA ASN A 131 23.49 6.50 -11.06
C ASN A 131 22.31 6.19 -12.00
N ILE A 132 21.57 7.21 -12.46
CA ILE A 132 20.41 7.01 -13.31
C ILE A 132 20.82 6.59 -14.71
N GLN A 133 20.13 5.59 -15.26
CA GLN A 133 20.11 5.28 -16.68
C GLN A 133 18.72 5.61 -17.26
N PRO A 134 18.51 6.88 -17.69
CA PRO A 134 17.18 7.36 -18.05
C PRO A 134 16.66 6.82 -19.38
N THR A 135 17.53 6.23 -20.21
CA THR A 135 17.16 5.66 -21.51
C THR A 135 17.87 4.34 -21.74
N ILE A 136 17.26 3.48 -22.56
CA ILE A 136 17.86 2.20 -22.93
C ILE A 136 19.03 2.45 -23.90
N ARG A 137 20.19 1.89 -23.59
CA ARG A 137 21.35 1.89 -24.50
C ARG A 137 21.10 0.92 -25.64
N ARG A 138 20.94 1.45 -26.85
CA ARG A 138 20.79 0.65 -28.07
C ARG A 138 22.08 0.67 -28.85
N THR A 139 22.49 -0.47 -29.41
CA THR A 139 23.70 -0.61 -30.21
C THR A 139 23.38 -1.22 -31.59
N GLY A 140 24.26 -1.05 -32.55
CA GLY A 140 24.15 -1.64 -33.89
C GLY A 140 22.88 -1.23 -34.63
N LEU A 141 22.25 -2.19 -35.31
CA LEU A 141 21.03 -1.97 -36.09
C LEU A 141 19.86 -1.42 -35.25
N ALA A 142 19.74 -1.85 -34.00
CA ALA A 142 18.68 -1.36 -33.11
C ALA A 142 18.80 0.15 -32.85
N ALA A 143 20.01 0.68 -32.73
CA ALA A 143 20.24 2.11 -32.60
C ALA A 143 19.85 2.89 -33.86
N ILE A 144 20.19 2.34 -35.04
CA ILE A 144 19.85 2.96 -36.35
C ILE A 144 18.33 2.96 -36.55
N THR A 145 17.68 1.82 -36.29
CA THR A 145 16.21 1.70 -36.39
C THR A 145 15.50 2.64 -35.45
N HIS A 146 15.98 2.76 -34.22
CA HIS A 146 15.41 3.68 -33.25
C HIS A 146 15.62 5.15 -33.65
N PHE A 147 16.78 5.50 -34.20
CA PHE A 147 17.05 6.85 -34.71
C PHE A 147 16.16 7.24 -35.88
N LEU A 148 15.87 6.31 -36.81
CA LEU A 148 15.06 6.60 -38.01
C LEU A 148 13.56 6.50 -37.76
N PHE A 149 13.11 5.58 -36.91
CA PHE A 149 11.70 5.22 -36.74
C PHE A 149 11.22 5.28 -35.30
N GLY A 150 12.09 5.60 -34.35
CA GLY A 150 11.76 5.68 -32.92
C GLY A 150 10.96 6.93 -32.56
N PRO A 151 10.55 7.03 -31.29
CA PRO A 151 9.91 8.23 -30.78
C PRO A 151 10.86 9.44 -30.83
N PRO A 152 10.32 10.67 -30.86
CA PRO A 152 11.15 11.88 -30.83
C PRO A 152 11.92 11.93 -29.51
N ARG A 153 13.10 12.52 -29.53
CA ARG A 153 13.87 12.79 -28.30
C ARG A 153 13.09 13.74 -27.40
N LEU A 154 13.24 13.54 -26.10
CA LEU A 154 12.71 14.48 -25.10
C LEU A 154 13.38 15.85 -25.24
N HIS A 155 12.61 16.92 -25.12
CA HIS A 155 13.13 18.28 -25.13
C HIS A 155 14.09 18.48 -23.96
N ARG A 156 15.10 19.32 -24.19
CA ARG A 156 16.21 19.51 -23.25
C ARG A 156 15.75 20.06 -21.90
N GLU A 157 14.76 20.91 -21.93
CA GLU A 157 14.17 21.56 -20.76
C GLU A 157 13.40 20.58 -19.85
N LEU A 158 13.07 19.39 -20.38
CA LEU A 158 12.32 18.35 -19.65
C LEU A 158 13.21 17.24 -19.07
N ILE A 159 14.52 17.31 -19.34
CA ILE A 159 15.47 16.27 -18.90
C ILE A 159 15.57 16.23 -17.39
N GLU A 160 15.64 17.39 -16.73
CA GLU A 160 15.73 17.46 -15.26
C GLU A 160 14.48 16.91 -14.58
N GLU A 161 13.30 17.20 -15.12
CA GLU A 161 12.04 16.66 -14.61
C GLU A 161 11.95 15.13 -14.80
N ARG A 162 12.43 14.60 -15.93
CA ARG A 162 12.53 13.17 -16.17
C ARG A 162 13.50 12.52 -15.18
N ASP A 163 14.66 13.11 -14.98
CA ASP A 163 15.70 12.56 -14.11
C ASP A 163 15.26 12.58 -12.65
N LEU A 164 14.51 13.59 -12.22
CA LEU A 164 13.83 13.63 -10.92
C LEU A 164 12.89 12.43 -10.73
N VAL A 165 12.09 12.09 -11.75
CA VAL A 165 11.20 10.90 -11.68
C VAL A 165 12.02 9.62 -11.42
N PHE A 166 13.13 9.43 -12.14
CA PHE A 166 13.99 8.27 -11.92
C PHE A 166 14.70 8.29 -10.57
N ALA A 167 15.06 9.47 -10.06
CA ALA A 167 15.63 9.61 -8.72
C ALA A 167 14.60 9.22 -7.65
N ILE A 168 13.34 9.66 -7.75
CA ILE A 168 12.26 9.25 -6.85
C ILE A 168 12.03 7.74 -6.92
N ALA A 169 12.17 7.13 -8.10
CA ALA A 169 12.06 5.68 -8.28
C ALA A 169 13.21 4.89 -7.64
N GLN A 170 14.30 5.54 -7.25
CA GLN A 170 15.40 4.94 -6.48
C GLN A 170 15.33 5.25 -4.97
N CYS A 171 14.52 6.24 -4.57
CA CYS A 171 14.34 6.56 -3.16
C CYS A 171 13.64 5.43 -2.43
N SER A 172 14.22 4.95 -1.33
CA SER A 172 13.55 4.03 -0.41
C SER A 172 12.55 4.77 0.48
N LEU A 173 11.62 4.03 1.05
CA LEU A 173 10.76 4.53 2.12
C LEU A 173 11.60 4.73 3.39
N ASP A 174 11.73 5.97 3.82
CA ASP A 174 12.48 6.35 5.02
C ASP A 174 11.52 6.73 6.15
N ASN A 175 11.59 6.01 7.26
CA ASN A 175 10.76 6.25 8.45
C ASN A 175 11.13 7.56 9.17
N GLY A 176 12.37 8.06 8.99
CA GLY A 176 12.85 9.33 9.52
C GLY A 176 12.30 10.56 8.78
N GLN A 177 11.67 10.35 7.61
CA GLN A 177 11.12 11.44 6.81
C GLN A 177 9.62 11.64 7.08
N PRO A 178 9.20 12.76 7.70
CA PRO A 178 7.79 13.01 8.00
C PRO A 178 6.90 13.00 6.75
N VAL A 179 7.40 13.48 5.61
CA VAL A 179 6.67 13.49 4.35
C VAL A 179 6.36 12.06 3.89
N HIS A 180 7.31 11.13 4.01
CA HIS A 180 7.11 9.74 3.64
C HIS A 180 6.01 9.09 4.47
N MET A 181 6.00 9.35 5.78
CA MET A 181 4.96 8.84 6.67
C MET A 181 3.59 9.44 6.35
N ARG A 182 3.52 10.75 6.09
CA ARG A 182 2.27 11.41 5.70
C ARG A 182 1.71 10.87 4.38
N VAL A 183 2.58 10.53 3.42
CA VAL A 183 2.15 9.88 2.15
C VAL A 183 1.49 8.55 2.44
N LEU A 184 2.12 7.67 3.24
CA LEU A 184 1.54 6.38 3.63
C LEU A 184 0.19 6.55 4.34
N GLN A 185 0.11 7.43 5.35
CA GLN A 185 -1.11 7.70 6.10
C GLN A 185 -2.22 8.22 5.19
N THR A 186 -1.87 9.10 4.25
CA THR A 186 -2.83 9.66 3.30
C THR A 186 -3.40 8.57 2.38
N ILE A 187 -2.57 7.71 1.83
CA ILE A 187 -3.01 6.58 0.99
C ILE A 187 -3.96 5.67 1.77
N TYR A 188 -3.55 5.26 2.98
CA TYR A 188 -4.36 4.41 3.83
C TYR A 188 -5.74 5.02 4.13
N LYS A 189 -5.76 6.27 4.62
CA LYS A 189 -7.00 6.99 4.94
C LYS A 189 -7.93 7.16 3.73
N LYS A 190 -7.38 7.45 2.55
CA LYS A 190 -8.17 7.65 1.32
C LYS A 190 -8.79 6.37 0.78
N LEU A 191 -8.11 5.24 0.92
CA LEU A 191 -8.61 3.93 0.48
C LEU A 191 -9.60 3.35 1.49
N THR A 192 -9.27 3.37 2.78
CA THR A 192 -10.07 2.72 3.84
C THR A 192 -11.16 3.62 4.42
N ASN A 193 -11.16 4.93 4.13
CA ASN A 193 -11.96 5.96 4.79
C ASN A 193 -11.71 6.06 6.32
N SER A 194 -10.57 5.58 6.82
CA SER A 194 -10.15 5.77 8.20
C SER A 194 -9.92 7.25 8.51
N ARG A 195 -10.32 7.69 9.70
CA ARG A 195 -10.01 9.03 10.21
C ARG A 195 -8.75 9.04 11.07
N ALA A 196 -8.41 7.90 11.65
CA ALA A 196 -7.22 7.73 12.48
C ALA A 196 -6.01 7.30 11.65
N ASP A 197 -4.82 7.59 12.17
CA ASP A 197 -3.57 7.08 11.65
C ASP A 197 -3.48 5.57 11.90
N CYS A 198 -2.81 4.86 11.00
CA CYS A 198 -2.49 3.46 11.18
C CYS A 198 -1.04 3.31 11.67
N PRO A 199 -0.70 2.25 12.41
CA PRO A 199 0.68 1.95 12.76
C PRO A 199 1.58 1.85 11.52
N ARG A 200 2.87 2.14 11.67
CA ARG A 200 3.83 2.04 10.56
C ARG A 200 3.99 0.59 10.05
N PHE A 201 3.89 -0.38 10.94
CA PHE A 201 3.99 -1.80 10.66
C PHE A 201 2.73 -2.52 11.14
N GLY A 202 2.31 -3.56 10.44
CA GLY A 202 1.20 -4.40 10.87
C GLY A 202 0.34 -4.95 9.73
N PRO A 203 -0.55 -5.92 10.05
CA PRO A 203 -1.35 -6.63 9.04
C PRO A 203 -2.38 -5.74 8.32
N HIS A 204 -2.68 -4.55 8.84
CA HIS A 204 -3.59 -3.60 8.19
C HIS A 204 -3.09 -3.15 6.80
N TRP A 205 -1.79 -3.27 6.51
CA TRP A 205 -1.24 -3.00 5.18
C TRP A 205 -1.66 -4.04 4.15
N GLU A 206 -1.86 -5.28 4.56
CA GLU A 206 -2.39 -6.34 3.69
C GLU A 206 -3.83 -6.02 3.23
N ASN A 207 -4.63 -5.36 4.09
CA ASN A 207 -5.99 -4.93 3.73
C ASN A 207 -6.04 -3.92 2.59
N VAL A 208 -4.98 -3.12 2.41
CA VAL A 208 -4.84 -2.20 1.27
C VAL A 208 -3.98 -2.78 0.14
N GLY A 209 -3.61 -4.06 0.27
CA GLY A 209 -2.99 -4.85 -0.79
C GLY A 209 -1.48 -4.74 -0.91
N PHE A 210 -0.76 -4.50 0.20
CA PHE A 210 0.66 -4.82 0.32
C PHE A 210 0.85 -6.31 0.65
N GLN A 211 2.05 -6.85 0.40
CA GLN A 211 2.34 -8.29 0.60
C GLN A 211 2.60 -8.68 2.05
N GLY A 212 2.68 -7.72 2.96
CA GLY A 212 2.96 -8.00 4.36
C GLY A 212 2.83 -6.77 5.25
N ALA A 213 3.39 -6.89 6.45
CA ALA A 213 3.30 -5.87 7.50
C ALA A 213 4.10 -4.59 7.23
N ASP A 214 5.00 -4.60 6.24
CA ASP A 214 5.84 -3.47 5.87
C ASP A 214 5.72 -3.10 4.39
N PRO A 215 5.08 -1.97 4.05
CA PRO A 215 4.99 -1.48 2.67
C PRO A 215 6.34 -1.29 1.96
N ALA A 216 7.43 -1.03 2.70
CA ALA A 216 8.75 -0.81 2.10
C ALA A 216 9.25 -2.02 1.30
N THR A 217 8.83 -3.24 1.69
CA THR A 217 9.27 -4.49 1.04
C THR A 217 8.76 -4.62 -0.39
N ASP A 218 7.63 -3.98 -0.72
CA ASP A 218 7.00 -4.08 -2.03
C ASP A 218 7.50 -3.01 -3.02
N LEU A 219 8.23 -2.00 -2.54
CA LEU A 219 8.68 -0.87 -3.36
C LEU A 219 9.90 -1.18 -4.24
N ARG A 220 10.37 -2.44 -4.26
CA ARG A 220 11.52 -2.84 -5.08
C ARG A 220 11.24 -2.57 -6.56
N GLY A 221 12.18 -1.91 -7.24
CA GLY A 221 12.09 -1.59 -8.67
C GLY A 221 11.27 -0.36 -9.04
N THR A 222 10.51 0.23 -8.09
CA THR A 222 9.79 1.49 -8.30
C THR A 222 10.09 2.54 -7.24
N GLY A 223 10.76 2.15 -6.16
CA GLY A 223 11.06 3.04 -5.05
C GLY A 223 9.84 3.80 -4.56
N PHE A 224 10.08 4.99 -4.05
CA PHE A 224 9.02 5.85 -3.53
C PHE A 224 8.03 6.33 -4.61
N LEU A 225 8.41 6.25 -5.91
CA LEU A 225 7.51 6.62 -7.00
C LEU A 225 6.24 5.78 -7.01
N GLY A 226 6.28 4.50 -6.58
CA GLY A 226 5.10 3.65 -6.42
C GLY A 226 4.07 4.26 -5.47
N LEU A 227 4.53 4.84 -4.37
CA LEU A 227 3.66 5.56 -3.41
C LEU A 227 3.20 6.91 -3.98
N MET A 228 4.05 7.64 -4.70
CA MET A 228 3.70 8.92 -5.33
C MET A 228 2.59 8.76 -6.36
N HIS A 229 2.65 7.75 -7.21
CA HIS A 229 1.58 7.44 -8.17
C HIS A 229 0.28 7.07 -7.48
N THR A 230 0.35 6.25 -6.43
CA THR A 230 -0.84 5.91 -5.64
C THR A 230 -1.42 7.14 -4.95
N LEU A 231 -0.57 8.03 -4.40
CA LEU A 231 -0.98 9.31 -3.81
C LEU A 231 -1.69 10.19 -4.83
N TYR A 232 -1.14 10.31 -6.04
CA TYR A 232 -1.78 11.07 -7.13
C TYR A 232 -3.18 10.52 -7.42
N LEU A 233 -3.32 9.20 -7.56
CA LEU A 233 -4.59 8.54 -7.85
C LEU A 233 -5.64 8.79 -6.76
N VAL A 234 -5.26 8.77 -5.47
CA VAL A 234 -6.22 8.90 -4.36
C VAL A 234 -6.46 10.34 -3.90
N MET A 235 -5.57 11.29 -4.25
CA MET A 235 -5.69 12.68 -3.83
C MET A 235 -6.31 13.59 -4.89
N ASN A 236 -6.20 13.26 -6.17
CA ASN A 236 -6.85 14.03 -7.22
C ASN A 236 -8.38 13.77 -7.20
N PRO A 237 -9.22 14.82 -7.06
CA PRO A 237 -10.68 14.65 -6.98
C PRO A 237 -11.30 13.94 -8.18
N GLU A 238 -10.70 14.07 -9.37
CA GLU A 238 -11.20 13.43 -10.58
C GLU A 238 -10.90 11.94 -10.66
N THR A 239 -9.78 11.50 -10.09
CA THR A 239 -9.33 10.09 -10.12
C THR A 239 -9.70 9.32 -8.85
N LEU A 240 -9.99 10.00 -7.73
CA LEU A 240 -10.39 9.36 -6.47
C LEU A 240 -11.59 8.42 -6.63
N PRO A 241 -12.66 8.76 -7.38
CA PRO A 241 -13.74 7.81 -7.60
C PRO A 241 -13.30 6.54 -8.34
N LEU A 242 -12.36 6.65 -9.29
CA LEU A 242 -11.76 5.50 -9.96
C LEU A 242 -10.93 4.67 -8.98
N ALA A 243 -10.11 5.31 -8.13
CA ALA A 243 -9.33 4.62 -7.10
C ALA A 243 -10.22 3.76 -6.20
N ARG A 244 -11.37 4.32 -5.79
CA ARG A 244 -12.36 3.61 -4.96
C ARG A 244 -13.03 2.44 -5.68
N ASP A 245 -13.33 2.60 -6.97
CA ASP A 245 -13.89 1.52 -7.79
C ASP A 245 -12.89 0.36 -7.96
N ILE A 246 -11.61 0.69 -8.20
CA ILE A 246 -10.53 -0.30 -8.30
C ILE A 246 -10.33 -1.00 -6.94
N TYR A 247 -10.26 -0.23 -5.85
CA TYR A 247 -10.13 -0.76 -4.49
C TYR A 247 -11.31 -1.66 -4.10
N LYS A 248 -12.54 -1.26 -4.45
CA LYS A 248 -13.72 -2.11 -4.25
C LYS A 248 -13.64 -3.42 -5.02
N LEU A 249 -13.15 -3.40 -6.27
CA LEU A 249 -12.96 -4.63 -7.06
C LEU A 249 -11.85 -5.49 -6.46
N SER A 250 -10.79 -4.90 -5.93
CA SER A 250 -9.70 -5.62 -5.26
C SER A 250 -10.14 -6.40 -4.03
N GLN A 251 -11.27 -6.02 -3.42
CA GLN A 251 -11.89 -6.71 -2.27
C GLN A 251 -13.01 -7.68 -2.69
N HIS A 252 -13.19 -7.94 -3.99
CA HIS A 252 -14.26 -8.81 -4.48
C HIS A 252 -13.97 -10.28 -4.13
N PRO A 253 -14.97 -11.09 -3.68
CA PRO A 253 -14.71 -12.46 -3.24
C PRO A 253 -14.03 -13.39 -4.26
N VAL A 254 -14.24 -13.13 -5.56
CA VAL A 254 -13.70 -13.97 -6.65
C VAL A 254 -12.65 -13.24 -7.48
N GLN A 255 -12.87 -11.96 -7.78
CA GLN A 255 -12.00 -11.14 -8.65
C GLN A 255 -11.00 -10.30 -7.85
N ASN A 256 -10.71 -10.68 -6.60
CA ASN A 256 -9.78 -9.94 -5.75
C ASN A 256 -8.36 -9.94 -6.31
N PHE A 257 -7.62 -8.90 -5.93
CA PHE A 257 -6.20 -8.75 -6.18
C PHE A 257 -5.59 -7.76 -5.18
N PRO A 258 -4.29 -7.84 -4.88
CA PRO A 258 -3.62 -6.91 -3.96
C PRO A 258 -3.50 -5.52 -4.62
N PHE A 259 -4.31 -4.55 -4.14
CA PHE A 259 -4.41 -3.21 -4.76
C PHE A 259 -3.06 -2.51 -4.84
N SER A 260 -2.32 -2.44 -3.72
CA SER A 260 -1.04 -1.71 -3.67
C SER A 260 0.02 -2.36 -4.54
N VAL A 261 0.15 -3.68 -4.53
CA VAL A 261 1.07 -4.42 -5.40
C VAL A 261 0.71 -4.21 -6.87
N MET A 262 -0.58 -4.22 -7.21
CA MET A 262 -1.03 -3.97 -8.58
C MET A 262 -0.70 -2.53 -9.01
N SER A 263 -0.90 -1.53 -8.13
CA SER A 263 -0.50 -0.14 -8.34
C SER A 263 1.00 0.00 -8.60
N ILE A 264 1.84 -0.68 -7.82
CA ILE A 264 3.31 -0.70 -7.99
C ILE A 264 3.69 -1.31 -9.34
N ASN A 265 3.04 -2.40 -9.76
CA ASN A 265 3.27 -2.98 -11.09
C ASN A 265 2.88 -2.03 -12.23
N VAL A 266 1.80 -1.28 -12.09
CA VAL A 266 1.42 -0.23 -13.06
C VAL A 266 2.46 0.90 -13.08
N THR A 267 3.01 1.29 -11.92
CA THR A 267 4.14 2.24 -11.86
C THR A 267 5.35 1.73 -12.60
N ARG A 268 5.69 0.44 -12.49
CA ARG A 268 6.77 -0.17 -13.25
C ARG A 268 6.54 -0.07 -14.77
N VAL A 269 5.32 -0.34 -15.23
CA VAL A 269 4.95 -0.15 -16.66
C VAL A 269 5.17 1.30 -17.10
N ALA A 270 4.80 2.28 -16.27
CA ALA A 270 4.98 3.69 -16.55
C ALA A 270 6.47 4.08 -16.62
N LEU A 271 7.29 3.59 -15.68
CA LEU A 271 8.75 3.80 -15.69
C LEU A 271 9.40 3.20 -16.94
N HIS A 272 9.02 1.99 -17.33
CA HIS A 272 9.51 1.35 -18.55
C HIS A 272 9.14 2.18 -19.79
N ALA A 273 7.88 2.65 -19.89
CA ALA A 273 7.45 3.48 -21.00
C ALA A 273 8.23 4.81 -21.07
N LEU A 274 8.57 5.41 -19.93
CA LEU A 274 9.39 6.61 -19.87
C LEU A 274 10.84 6.34 -20.33
N ARG A 275 11.45 5.23 -19.85
CA ARG A 275 12.81 4.81 -20.20
C ARG A 275 12.95 4.41 -21.67
N GLU A 276 11.91 3.81 -22.25
CA GLU A 276 11.83 3.47 -23.66
C GLU A 276 11.50 4.67 -24.57
N GLU A 277 11.34 5.86 -23.98
CA GLU A 277 11.02 7.12 -24.67
C GLU A 277 9.63 7.15 -25.33
N VAL A 278 8.79 6.17 -25.02
CA VAL A 278 7.42 6.03 -25.57
C VAL A 278 6.56 7.28 -25.30
N LEU A 279 6.81 7.95 -24.18
CA LEU A 279 6.07 9.14 -23.73
C LEU A 279 6.63 10.46 -24.23
N SER A 280 7.84 10.49 -24.84
CA SER A 280 8.55 11.71 -25.20
C SER A 280 7.72 12.66 -26.09
N LYS A 281 6.98 12.10 -27.04
CA LYS A 281 6.09 12.92 -27.92
C LYS A 281 5.04 13.68 -27.12
N GLU A 282 4.44 13.03 -26.14
CA GLU A 282 3.39 13.62 -25.31
C GLU A 282 3.98 14.60 -24.28
N CYS A 283 5.13 14.25 -23.68
CA CYS A 283 5.87 15.12 -22.78
C CYS A 283 6.28 16.41 -23.48
N ASN A 284 6.84 16.31 -24.70
CA ASN A 284 7.21 17.48 -25.51
C ASN A 284 6.00 18.34 -25.88
N ARG A 285 4.86 17.71 -26.21
CA ARG A 285 3.62 18.41 -26.53
C ARG A 285 3.05 19.20 -25.35
N ARG A 286 3.09 18.60 -24.16
CA ARG A 286 2.55 19.20 -22.92
C ARG A 286 3.56 20.02 -22.15
N GLN A 287 4.84 19.98 -22.53
CA GLN A 287 5.96 20.62 -21.82
C GLN A 287 6.04 20.19 -20.35
N GLN A 288 5.82 18.90 -20.08
CA GLN A 288 5.90 18.33 -18.73
C GLN A 288 6.11 16.80 -18.79
N VAL A 289 6.84 16.26 -17.84
CA VAL A 289 7.08 14.82 -17.70
C VAL A 289 6.23 14.21 -16.59
N VAL A 290 6.27 14.78 -15.39
CA VAL A 290 5.55 14.25 -14.22
C VAL A 290 4.05 14.19 -14.48
N GLY A 291 3.46 15.24 -15.01
CA GLY A 291 2.02 15.27 -15.32
C GLY A 291 1.61 14.23 -16.36
N VAL A 292 2.41 14.06 -17.42
CA VAL A 292 2.17 13.03 -18.45
C VAL A 292 2.32 11.63 -17.88
N LEU A 293 3.33 11.39 -17.05
CA LEU A 293 3.58 10.11 -16.43
C LEU A 293 2.47 9.72 -15.45
N ASN A 294 2.00 10.67 -14.63
CA ASN A 294 0.87 10.47 -13.73
C ASN A 294 -0.41 10.10 -14.48
N ASP A 295 -0.73 10.84 -15.55
CA ASP A 295 -1.90 10.55 -16.39
C ASP A 295 -1.76 9.16 -17.08
N TYR A 296 -0.55 8.85 -17.54
CA TYR A 296 -0.28 7.55 -18.15
C TYR A 296 -0.41 6.40 -17.15
N TYR A 297 0.06 6.57 -15.91
CA TYR A 297 -0.14 5.63 -14.83
C TYR A 297 -1.64 5.41 -14.57
N VAL A 298 -2.42 6.49 -14.40
CA VAL A 298 -3.88 6.39 -14.17
C VAL A 298 -4.59 5.72 -15.34
N ALA A 299 -4.21 6.08 -16.58
CA ALA A 299 -4.78 5.50 -17.78
C ALA A 299 -4.48 4.01 -17.91
N THR A 300 -3.28 3.58 -17.53
CA THR A 300 -2.86 2.18 -17.52
C THR A 300 -3.64 1.40 -16.45
N PHE A 301 -3.81 1.97 -15.26
CA PHE A 301 -4.59 1.33 -14.21
C PHE A 301 -6.08 1.26 -14.55
N LEU A 302 -6.65 2.29 -15.20
CA LEU A 302 -8.02 2.25 -15.74
C LEU A 302 -8.16 1.12 -16.76
N HIS A 303 -7.20 0.97 -17.68
CA HIS A 303 -7.23 -0.10 -18.67
C HIS A 303 -7.18 -1.49 -18.03
N LEU A 304 -6.28 -1.69 -17.07
CA LEU A 304 -6.19 -2.91 -16.27
C LEU A 304 -7.52 -3.20 -15.56
N PHE A 305 -8.10 -2.21 -14.89
CA PHE A 305 -9.38 -2.34 -14.19
C PHE A 305 -10.52 -2.75 -15.13
N GLN A 306 -10.62 -2.11 -16.30
CA GLN A 306 -11.65 -2.42 -17.29
C GLN A 306 -11.49 -3.84 -17.83
N LEU A 307 -10.27 -4.25 -18.14
CA LEU A 307 -9.95 -5.60 -18.64
C LEU A 307 -10.24 -6.64 -17.55
N TRP A 308 -9.78 -6.41 -16.33
CA TRP A 308 -10.01 -7.31 -15.20
C TRP A 308 -11.48 -7.54 -14.93
N LYS A 309 -12.26 -6.46 -14.86
CA LYS A 309 -13.69 -6.52 -14.61
C LYS A 309 -14.49 -7.14 -15.75
N SER A 310 -14.23 -6.75 -17.01
CA SER A 310 -14.99 -7.20 -18.17
C SER A 310 -14.74 -8.68 -18.51
N GLN A 311 -13.51 -9.15 -18.27
CA GLN A 311 -13.13 -10.55 -18.52
C GLN A 311 -13.21 -11.42 -17.27
N GLN A 312 -13.75 -10.89 -16.17
CA GLN A 312 -13.90 -11.61 -14.90
C GLN A 312 -12.61 -12.30 -14.43
N LYS A 313 -11.48 -11.58 -14.56
CA LYS A 313 -10.16 -12.09 -14.18
C LYS A 313 -10.05 -12.34 -12.69
N THR A 314 -9.17 -13.27 -12.32
CA THR A 314 -8.84 -13.66 -10.95
C THR A 314 -7.36 -13.47 -10.69
N ILE A 315 -6.94 -13.63 -9.46
CA ILE A 315 -5.52 -13.51 -9.06
C ILE A 315 -4.61 -14.44 -9.87
N SER A 316 -5.09 -15.61 -10.27
CA SER A 316 -4.33 -16.56 -11.10
C SER A 316 -4.00 -16.04 -12.50
N ASP A 317 -4.76 -15.05 -12.98
CA ASP A 317 -4.56 -14.43 -14.30
C ASP A 317 -3.59 -13.24 -14.24
N SER A 318 -3.17 -12.81 -13.04
CA SER A 318 -2.48 -11.55 -12.81
C SER A 318 -1.23 -11.33 -13.68
N GLY A 319 -0.36 -12.34 -13.77
CA GLY A 319 0.86 -12.24 -14.58
C GLY A 319 0.58 -12.06 -16.07
N HIS A 320 -0.41 -12.79 -16.61
CA HIS A 320 -0.81 -12.67 -18.02
C HIS A 320 -1.45 -11.30 -18.29
N VAL A 321 -2.35 -10.87 -17.43
CA VAL A 321 -3.03 -9.56 -17.54
C VAL A 321 -2.04 -8.40 -17.47
N LEU A 322 -1.09 -8.44 -16.53
CA LEU A 322 -0.06 -7.39 -16.41
C LEU A 322 0.79 -7.30 -17.68
N LYS A 323 1.18 -8.44 -18.26
CA LYS A 323 1.94 -8.47 -19.52
C LYS A 323 1.12 -7.93 -20.70
N GLU A 324 -0.15 -8.29 -20.80
CA GLU A 324 -1.07 -7.78 -21.83
C GLU A 324 -1.23 -6.26 -21.71
N VAL A 325 -1.46 -5.76 -20.49
CA VAL A 325 -1.60 -4.32 -20.20
C VAL A 325 -0.31 -3.57 -20.54
N GLU A 326 0.85 -4.08 -20.15
CA GLU A 326 2.15 -3.47 -20.47
C GLU A 326 2.36 -3.36 -21.98
N MET A 327 2.14 -4.45 -22.74
CA MET A 327 2.28 -4.44 -24.18
C MET A 327 1.33 -3.46 -24.85
N PHE A 328 0.06 -3.43 -24.40
CA PHE A 328 -0.93 -2.49 -24.93
C PHE A 328 -0.54 -1.04 -24.63
N ALA A 329 -0.17 -0.77 -23.39
CA ALA A 329 0.15 0.58 -22.92
C ALA A 329 1.35 1.16 -23.67
N LYS A 330 2.44 0.39 -23.85
CA LYS A 330 3.63 0.82 -24.59
C LYS A 330 3.34 1.02 -26.07
N LYS A 331 2.50 0.18 -26.68
CA LYS A 331 2.16 0.28 -28.10
C LYS A 331 1.21 1.43 -28.40
N ASN A 332 0.31 1.78 -27.49
CA ASN A 332 -0.80 2.70 -27.74
C ASN A 332 -0.91 3.83 -26.69
N PRO A 333 0.18 4.57 -26.35
CA PRO A 333 0.18 5.54 -25.25
C PRO A 333 -0.84 6.67 -25.48
N LYS A 334 -0.94 7.18 -26.71
CA LYS A 334 -1.89 8.25 -27.05
C LYS A 334 -3.35 7.80 -26.93
N GLN A 335 -3.66 6.56 -27.32
CA GLN A 335 -5.01 6.02 -27.21
C GLN A 335 -5.39 5.83 -25.74
N LEU A 336 -4.43 5.35 -24.93
CA LEU A 336 -4.61 5.16 -23.51
C LEU A 336 -4.95 6.48 -22.80
N LEU A 337 -4.16 7.54 -23.03
CA LEU A 337 -4.40 8.87 -22.47
C LEU A 337 -5.75 9.45 -22.91
N ARG A 338 -6.12 9.30 -24.18
CA ARG A 338 -7.44 9.74 -24.69
C ARG A 338 -8.60 9.01 -24.02
N ARG A 339 -8.46 7.71 -23.76
CA ARG A 339 -9.48 6.93 -23.04
C ARG A 339 -9.67 7.46 -21.61
N LEU A 340 -8.58 7.83 -20.94
CA LEU A 340 -8.66 8.46 -19.62
C LEU A 340 -9.40 9.80 -19.70
N GLU A 341 -9.05 10.67 -20.64
CA GLU A 341 -9.72 11.95 -20.82
C GLU A 341 -11.24 11.80 -21.06
N GLY A 342 -11.63 10.85 -21.92
CA GLY A 342 -13.04 10.53 -22.17
C GLY A 342 -13.75 10.05 -20.90
N PHE A 343 -13.14 9.10 -20.18
CA PHE A 343 -13.68 8.56 -18.95
C PHE A 343 -13.88 9.64 -17.86
N LEU A 344 -12.93 10.53 -17.69
CA LEU A 344 -13.02 11.64 -16.72
C LEU A 344 -14.09 12.66 -17.12
N LYS A 345 -14.23 12.96 -18.42
CA LYS A 345 -15.28 13.86 -18.95
C LYS A 345 -16.68 13.29 -18.72
N GLU A 346 -16.89 12.01 -19.01
CA GLU A 346 -18.17 11.33 -18.79
C GLU A 346 -18.57 11.35 -17.31
N ARG A 347 -17.61 11.12 -16.41
CA ARG A 347 -17.87 11.20 -14.97
C ARG A 347 -18.23 12.60 -14.49
N ARG A 348 -17.55 13.64 -14.98
CA ARG A 348 -17.91 15.04 -14.68
C ARG A 348 -19.34 15.36 -15.14
N ALA A 349 -19.70 14.96 -16.35
CA ALA A 349 -21.05 15.17 -16.91
C ALA A 349 -22.13 14.43 -16.09
N GLY A 350 -21.86 13.18 -15.68
CA GLY A 350 -22.77 12.37 -14.87
C GLY A 350 -23.00 12.95 -13.45
N ILE A 351 -22.04 13.66 -12.88
CA ILE A 351 -22.19 14.36 -11.59
C ILE A 351 -23.07 15.60 -11.76
N GLY A 352 -22.96 16.31 -12.88
CA GLY A 352 -23.77 17.50 -13.17
C GLY A 352 -25.26 17.21 -13.32
N HIS A 353 -25.65 16.05 -13.84
CA HIS A 353 -27.06 15.65 -13.98
C HIS A 353 -27.73 15.18 -12.69
N ARG A 354 -26.97 14.83 -11.63
CA ARG A 354 -27.52 14.43 -10.33
C ARG A 354 -27.80 15.61 -9.37
N ALA A 355 -27.44 16.82 -9.74
CA ALA A 355 -27.59 18.01 -8.92
C ALA A 355 -28.85 18.85 -9.22
N SER A 356 -29.75 18.41 -10.10
CA SER A 356 -31.05 19.06 -10.33
C SER A 356 -32.11 18.34 -9.54
N PRO A 357 -32.84 19.01 -8.61
CA PRO A 357 -33.99 18.41 -7.93
C PRO A 357 -35.18 18.48 -8.89
N ASP A 358 -35.44 17.39 -9.60
CA ASP A 358 -36.67 17.27 -10.37
C ASP A 358 -37.78 16.67 -9.54
N THR A 359 -38.79 17.51 -9.42
CA THR A 359 -40.24 17.29 -9.19
C THR A 359 -40.72 15.86 -9.31
N MET A 360 -41.49 15.51 -8.26
CA MET A 360 -42.36 14.36 -8.16
C MET A 360 -43.26 14.16 -9.38
N SER A 361 -43.28 12.93 -9.89
CA SER A 361 -44.49 12.38 -10.46
C SER A 361 -44.57 10.87 -10.14
N HIS A 362 -45.60 10.54 -9.37
CA HIS A 362 -46.01 9.18 -9.05
C HIS A 362 -46.42 8.42 -10.30
N SER A 363 -45.97 7.18 -10.45
CA SER A 363 -46.82 6.14 -11.06
C SER A 363 -46.44 4.77 -10.47
N ASN A 364 -47.42 4.24 -9.73
CA ASN A 364 -47.53 2.86 -9.28
C ASN A 364 -47.54 1.89 -10.45
N THR A 365 -46.79 0.79 -10.33
CA THR A 365 -47.25 -0.56 -10.70
C THR A 365 -46.27 -1.62 -10.19
N SER A 366 -46.67 -2.41 -9.23
CA SER A 366 -46.31 -3.80 -9.00
C SER A 366 -47.38 -4.67 -9.74
N PRO A 367 -47.24 -5.98 -9.99
CA PRO A 367 -46.58 -7.00 -9.19
C PRO A 367 -45.95 -8.17 -10.04
N GLY A 368 -45.33 -9.15 -9.38
CA GLY A 368 -45.02 -10.43 -10.01
C GLY A 368 -44.00 -11.29 -9.27
N ASP A 369 -44.51 -11.92 -8.24
CA ASP A 369 -43.96 -13.06 -7.53
C ASP A 369 -43.63 -14.25 -8.48
N ARG A 370 -42.49 -14.91 -8.32
CA ARG A 370 -42.31 -16.37 -8.45
C ARG A 370 -40.94 -16.83 -7.94
N GLY A 371 -41.00 -17.58 -6.86
CA GLY A 371 -39.89 -18.25 -6.26
C GLY A 371 -39.31 -19.43 -7.05
N SER A 372 -38.10 -19.80 -6.73
CA SER A 372 -37.58 -21.17 -6.77
C SER A 372 -36.41 -21.35 -5.81
N ARG A 373 -36.61 -22.33 -4.94
CA ARG A 373 -35.64 -22.91 -4.03
C ARG A 373 -34.60 -23.75 -4.81
N ALA A 374 -33.32 -23.70 -4.37
CA ALA A 374 -32.41 -24.85 -4.27
C ALA A 374 -31.13 -24.35 -3.61
N GLY A 375 -30.75 -24.86 -2.44
CA GLY A 375 -29.90 -26.01 -2.31
C GLY A 375 -28.56 -25.49 -1.79
N GLY A 376 -28.32 -25.57 -0.43
CA GLY A 376 -27.08 -25.19 0.20
C GLY A 376 -25.93 -26.20 -0.10
N GLN A 377 -24.73 -25.66 -0.23
CA GLN A 377 -23.49 -26.38 0.03
C GLN A 377 -22.55 -25.42 0.76
N GLY A 378 -21.99 -25.89 1.89
CA GLY A 378 -21.13 -25.15 2.79
C GLY A 378 -19.78 -24.78 2.20
N PRO A 379 -19.05 -23.87 2.84
CA PRO A 379 -17.79 -23.33 2.33
C PRO A 379 -16.69 -24.38 2.44
N LYS A 380 -16.03 -24.67 1.32
CA LYS A 380 -14.75 -25.37 1.28
C LYS A 380 -13.67 -24.37 1.69
N GLU A 381 -12.86 -24.77 2.68
CA GLU A 381 -11.65 -24.07 3.11
C GLU A 381 -10.80 -23.68 1.89
N GLY A 382 -10.65 -22.37 1.70
CA GLY A 382 -9.78 -21.80 0.69
C GLY A 382 -8.31 -21.98 1.10
N LYS A 383 -7.54 -22.72 0.31
CA LYS A 383 -6.08 -22.69 0.38
C LYS A 383 -5.62 -21.24 0.19
N GLU A 384 -4.92 -20.69 1.18
CA GLU A 384 -4.15 -19.46 1.03
C GLU A 384 -3.16 -19.65 -0.13
N MET A 385 -3.45 -19.00 -1.26
CA MET A 385 -2.50 -18.88 -2.33
C MET A 385 -1.66 -17.62 -2.08
N ASN A 386 -0.43 -17.82 -1.62
CA ASN A 386 0.56 -16.75 -1.55
C ASN A 386 0.81 -16.22 -2.96
N PHE A 387 0.34 -15.00 -3.21
CA PHE A 387 0.66 -14.25 -4.41
C PHE A 387 2.11 -13.76 -4.30
N THR A 388 3.04 -14.44 -4.92
CA THR A 388 4.42 -13.96 -5.13
C THR A 388 4.41 -12.93 -6.27
N GLY A 389 3.76 -11.79 -6.03
CA GLY A 389 3.28 -10.86 -7.04
C GLY A 389 4.29 -9.88 -7.61
N VAL A 390 5.57 -10.17 -7.55
CA VAL A 390 6.56 -9.56 -8.44
C VAL A 390 6.69 -10.51 -9.61
N CYS A 391 6.13 -10.15 -10.79
CA CYS A 391 6.45 -10.87 -12.00
C CYS A 391 7.97 -10.91 -12.12
N GLU A 392 8.55 -12.12 -12.01
CA GLU A 392 9.97 -12.32 -12.27
C GLU A 392 10.28 -11.71 -13.63
N LEU A 393 11.26 -10.84 -13.66
CA LEU A 393 11.77 -10.29 -14.90
C LEU A 393 12.27 -11.47 -15.76
N PRO A 394 12.04 -11.48 -17.07
CA PRO A 394 12.74 -12.41 -17.95
C PRO A 394 14.24 -12.36 -17.65
N PRO A 395 14.94 -13.50 -17.67
CA PRO A 395 16.39 -13.56 -17.32
C PRO A 395 17.25 -12.59 -18.12
N GLU A 396 16.80 -12.14 -19.29
CA GLU A 396 17.42 -11.10 -20.10
C GLU A 396 17.35 -9.69 -19.47
N MET A 397 16.45 -9.47 -18.50
CA MET A 397 16.27 -8.18 -17.82
C MET A 397 16.81 -8.16 -16.38
N GLU A 398 17.23 -9.31 -15.81
CA GLU A 398 17.82 -9.36 -14.46
C GLU A 398 19.12 -8.54 -14.36
N GLY A 399 19.87 -8.43 -15.45
CA GLY A 399 21.06 -7.58 -15.54
C GLY A 399 20.77 -6.08 -15.48
N GLU A 400 19.58 -5.66 -15.95
CA GLU A 400 19.17 -4.25 -15.96
C GLU A 400 18.47 -3.83 -14.66
N ALA A 401 17.81 -4.75 -13.95
CA ALA A 401 17.15 -4.49 -12.68
C ALA A 401 18.12 -4.19 -11.51
N ARG A 402 19.40 -4.54 -11.66
CA ARG A 402 20.46 -4.21 -10.69
C ARG A 402 21.04 -2.79 -10.85
N LEU A 403 20.58 -2.04 -11.85
CA LEU A 403 21.07 -0.70 -12.20
C LEU A 403 20.00 0.40 -12.06
N ILE A 404 18.91 0.12 -11.31
CA ILE A 404 17.99 1.16 -10.85
C ILE A 404 18.35 1.50 -9.41
#